data_4706b3b3cc9e97ace74f1612e7f4b8f2
#
_entry.id   4706b3b3cc9e97ace74f1612e7f4b8f2
#
_cell.length_a   1.000
_cell.length_b   1.000
_cell.length_c   1.000
_cell.angle_alpha   90.00
_cell.angle_beta   90.00
_cell.angle_gamma   90.00
#
_symmetry.space_group_name_H-M   'P 1'
#
loop_
_entity.id
_entity.type
_entity.pdbx_description
1 polymer ?
#
loop_
_entity_poly.entity_id
_entity_poly.type
_entity_poly.pdbx_seq_one_letter_code
_entity_poly.pdbx_strand_id
1 'polypeptide(L)'
;MKWNRFTIKTKTDAEDMIICTLAEIGVEGAEIQDHQPLTEEDKAQMFVDIMPEGPVDDGVAYLNFYLEEDADKDVILRDVRNALEELRTFMDIGEGTIEESQTEDKDWINNWKEFFHQFYVDDILIVPSWEEIKEEDKDKMILHIDPGTAFGTGMHETTQLCIRQIRKYVTEKTKILDV
;
A
#
# COMPACT_ATOMS: atom_id res chain seq x y z
N MET A 1 12.06 5.08 9.21
CA MET A 1 11.74 4.74 10.60
C MET A 1 11.74 3.22 10.68
N LYS A 2 12.11 2.63 11.81
CA LYS A 2 12.04 1.18 11.98
C LYS A 2 10.81 0.84 12.81
N TRP A 3 10.14 -0.22 12.42
CA TRP A 3 8.97 -0.73 13.09
C TRP A 3 9.17 -2.18 13.48
N ASN A 4 8.72 -2.55 14.66
CA ASN A 4 8.58 -3.93 15.04
C ASN A 4 7.21 -4.41 14.54
N ARG A 5 7.20 -5.39 13.64
CA ARG A 5 6.00 -6.02 13.10
C ARG A 5 5.75 -7.32 13.84
N PHE A 6 4.52 -7.50 14.28
CA PHE A 6 4.04 -8.71 14.94
C PHE A 6 2.90 -9.30 14.13
N THR A 7 3.02 -10.58 13.81
CA THR A 7 2.04 -11.33 13.01
C THR A 7 1.36 -12.36 13.89
N ILE A 8 0.04 -12.24 14.07
CA ILE A 8 -0.79 -13.22 14.76
C ILE A 8 -1.40 -14.14 13.72
N LYS A 9 -1.11 -15.45 13.79
CA LYS A 9 -1.78 -16.45 12.98
C LYS A 9 -3.05 -16.90 13.66
N THR A 10 -4.19 -16.74 12.99
CA THR A 10 -5.51 -16.97 13.55
C THR A 10 -6.45 -17.59 12.52
N LYS A 11 -7.74 -17.63 12.83
CA LYS A 11 -8.82 -18.00 11.91
C LYS A 11 -9.56 -16.77 11.42
N THR A 12 -10.09 -16.83 10.21
CA THR A 12 -10.91 -15.77 9.60
C THR A 12 -12.10 -15.37 10.48
N ASP A 13 -12.76 -16.33 11.11
CA ASP A 13 -13.90 -16.07 12.02
C ASP A 13 -13.51 -15.32 13.32
N ALA A 14 -12.22 -15.24 13.64
CA ALA A 14 -11.73 -14.62 14.88
C ALA A 14 -11.12 -13.22 14.70
N GLU A 15 -10.94 -12.77 13.47
CA GLU A 15 -10.24 -11.52 13.11
C GLU A 15 -10.80 -10.30 13.84
N ASP A 16 -12.07 -10.04 13.65
CA ASP A 16 -12.73 -8.85 14.22
C ASP A 16 -12.63 -8.80 15.74
N MET A 17 -12.79 -9.95 16.39
CA MET A 17 -12.72 -10.02 17.85
C MET A 17 -11.31 -9.77 18.35
N ILE A 18 -10.30 -10.32 17.67
CA ILE A 18 -8.89 -10.08 18.00
C ILE A 18 -8.55 -8.61 17.78
N ILE A 19 -8.97 -8.00 16.67
CA ILE A 19 -8.71 -6.58 16.37
C ILE A 19 -9.34 -5.69 17.44
N CYS A 20 -10.59 -5.95 17.82
CA CYS A 20 -11.23 -5.22 18.91
C CYS A 20 -10.45 -5.35 20.23
N THR A 21 -9.99 -6.55 20.56
CA THR A 21 -9.21 -6.81 21.76
C THR A 21 -7.84 -6.13 21.72
N LEU A 22 -7.17 -6.10 20.56
CA LEU A 22 -5.93 -5.36 20.35
C LEU A 22 -6.13 -3.85 20.58
N ALA A 23 -7.22 -3.29 20.09
CA ALA A 23 -7.56 -1.88 20.30
C ALA A 23 -7.76 -1.53 21.79
N GLU A 24 -8.36 -2.43 22.58
CA GLU A 24 -8.56 -2.23 24.03
C GLU A 24 -7.24 -2.16 24.82
N ILE A 25 -6.19 -2.82 24.34
CA ILE A 25 -4.84 -2.78 24.93
C ILE A 25 -3.93 -1.71 24.32
N GLY A 26 -4.49 -0.84 23.46
CA GLY A 26 -3.80 0.31 22.91
C GLY A 26 -3.02 0.04 21.61
N VAL A 27 -3.27 -1.09 20.94
CA VAL A 27 -2.76 -1.36 19.59
C VAL A 27 -3.76 -0.81 18.59
N GLU A 28 -3.44 0.36 18.01
CA GLU A 28 -4.31 1.08 17.07
C GLU A 28 -4.16 0.53 15.64
N GLY A 29 -5.01 -0.41 15.30
CA GLY A 29 -5.10 -0.96 13.94
C GLY A 29 -4.24 -2.20 13.70
N ALA A 30 -4.75 -3.06 12.83
CA ALA A 30 -4.07 -4.24 12.34
C ALA A 30 -4.35 -4.43 10.84
N GLU A 31 -3.34 -4.88 10.11
CA GLU A 31 -3.48 -5.30 8.73
C GLU A 31 -3.97 -6.74 8.70
N ILE A 32 -5.05 -6.99 7.97
CA ILE A 32 -5.60 -8.33 7.79
C ILE A 32 -5.03 -8.93 6.50
N GLN A 33 -4.54 -10.15 6.59
CA GLN A 33 -4.15 -10.97 5.44
C GLN A 33 -4.88 -12.29 5.51
N ASP A 34 -5.93 -12.39 4.72
CA ASP A 34 -6.78 -13.58 4.60
C ASP A 34 -7.07 -13.89 3.14
N HIS A 35 -7.86 -14.94 2.91
CA HIS A 35 -8.33 -15.35 1.60
C HIS A 35 -9.86 -15.35 1.53
N GLN A 36 -10.52 -14.54 2.34
CA GLN A 36 -11.98 -14.45 2.28
C GLN A 36 -12.44 -13.94 0.91
N PRO A 37 -13.46 -14.58 0.33
CA PRO A 37 -13.99 -14.13 -0.95
C PRO A 37 -14.68 -12.78 -0.78
N LEU A 38 -14.42 -11.87 -1.71
CA LEU A 38 -15.11 -10.56 -1.75
C LEU A 38 -16.63 -10.76 -1.85
N THR A 39 -17.36 -10.00 -1.05
CA THR A 39 -18.82 -9.97 -1.14
C THR A 39 -19.29 -9.34 -2.45
N GLU A 40 -20.53 -9.57 -2.85
CA GLU A 40 -21.12 -8.93 -4.05
C GLU A 40 -21.17 -7.39 -3.89
N GLU A 41 -21.27 -6.91 -2.65
CA GLU A 41 -21.27 -5.49 -2.33
C GLU A 41 -19.88 -4.87 -2.52
N ASP A 42 -18.82 -5.56 -2.05
CA ASP A 42 -17.42 -5.16 -2.28
C ASP A 42 -17.09 -5.14 -3.78
N LYS A 43 -17.48 -6.19 -4.50
CA LYS A 43 -17.29 -6.27 -5.95
C LYS A 43 -17.96 -5.12 -6.68
N ALA A 44 -19.17 -4.74 -6.27
CA ALA A 44 -19.89 -3.62 -6.89
C ALA A 44 -19.19 -2.27 -6.65
N GLN A 45 -18.51 -2.10 -5.53
CA GLN A 45 -17.78 -0.88 -5.19
C GLN A 45 -16.42 -0.77 -5.91
N MET A 46 -15.82 -1.89 -6.29
CA MET A 46 -14.49 -1.89 -6.90
C MET A 46 -14.44 -1.40 -8.35
N PHE A 47 -15.59 -1.29 -9.04
CA PHE A 47 -15.68 -0.87 -10.45
C PHE A 47 -14.71 -1.62 -11.39
N VAL A 48 -14.52 -2.92 -11.15
CA VAL A 48 -13.63 -3.77 -11.94
C VAL A 48 -14.45 -4.71 -12.80
N ASP A 49 -14.23 -4.68 -14.12
CA ASP A 49 -14.95 -5.52 -15.08
C ASP A 49 -14.57 -7.01 -15.01
N ILE A 50 -13.32 -7.29 -14.64
CA ILE A 50 -12.79 -8.64 -14.51
C ILE A 50 -12.13 -8.76 -13.15
N MET A 51 -12.73 -9.54 -12.26
CA MET A 51 -12.14 -9.86 -10.96
C MET A 51 -11.04 -10.91 -11.14
N PRO A 52 -9.83 -10.71 -10.57
CA PRO A 52 -8.86 -11.77 -10.48
C PRO A 52 -9.43 -12.92 -9.61
N GLU A 53 -9.23 -14.16 -10.04
CA GLU A 53 -9.51 -15.31 -9.20
C GLU A 53 -8.52 -15.29 -8.02
N GLY A 54 -9.04 -15.04 -6.82
CA GLY A 54 -8.27 -15.13 -5.59
C GLY A 54 -8.02 -16.58 -5.17
N PRO A 55 -7.06 -16.82 -4.27
CA PRO A 55 -6.90 -18.11 -3.63
C PRO A 55 -8.20 -18.51 -2.89
N VAL A 56 -8.38 -19.81 -2.72
CA VAL A 56 -9.54 -20.33 -1.98
C VAL A 56 -9.32 -20.05 -0.51
N ASP A 57 -10.34 -19.55 0.17
CA ASP A 57 -10.33 -19.37 1.63
C ASP A 57 -10.06 -20.71 2.32
N ASP A 58 -9.00 -20.77 3.08
CA ASP A 58 -8.58 -21.93 3.88
C ASP A 58 -8.93 -21.78 5.36
N GLY A 59 -9.65 -20.70 5.72
CA GLY A 59 -10.04 -20.38 7.08
C GLY A 59 -8.90 -19.88 7.96
N VAL A 60 -7.75 -19.54 7.37
CA VAL A 60 -6.57 -19.02 8.06
C VAL A 60 -6.40 -17.54 7.77
N ALA A 61 -6.13 -16.76 8.81
CA ALA A 61 -5.82 -15.35 8.71
C ALA A 61 -4.53 -14.98 9.43
N TYR A 62 -3.91 -13.91 8.98
CA TYR A 62 -2.76 -13.30 9.61
C TYR A 62 -3.07 -11.85 9.92
N LEU A 63 -2.97 -11.49 11.19
CA LEU A 63 -3.16 -10.11 11.65
C LEU A 63 -1.79 -9.51 11.96
N ASN A 64 -1.43 -8.46 11.24
CA ASN A 64 -0.17 -7.77 11.44
C ASN A 64 -0.41 -6.46 12.17
N PHE A 65 0.26 -6.26 13.30
CA PHE A 65 0.29 -4.97 13.97
C PHE A 65 1.72 -4.47 14.13
N TYR A 66 1.86 -3.18 14.34
CA TYR A 66 3.15 -2.51 14.29
C TYR A 66 3.36 -1.68 15.56
N LEU A 67 4.57 -1.76 16.11
CA LEU A 67 4.98 -0.92 17.23
C LEU A 67 6.23 -0.14 16.82
N GLU A 68 6.34 1.08 17.32
CA GLU A 68 7.56 1.88 17.17
C GLU A 68 8.76 1.17 17.81
N GLU A 69 9.97 1.48 17.31
CA GLU A 69 11.21 0.82 17.77
C GLU A 69 11.46 1.03 19.28
N ASP A 70 11.02 2.18 19.81
CA ASP A 70 11.20 2.57 21.22
C ASP A 70 10.01 2.16 22.12
N ALA A 71 8.96 1.55 21.59
CA ALA A 71 7.84 1.07 22.39
C ALA A 71 8.25 -0.10 23.31
N ASP A 72 7.64 -0.16 24.50
CA ASP A 72 7.83 -1.29 25.43
C ASP A 72 7.08 -2.52 24.92
N LYS A 73 7.70 -3.17 23.92
CA LYS A 73 7.14 -4.34 23.27
C LYS A 73 6.86 -5.50 24.20
N ASP A 74 7.66 -5.66 25.26
CA ASP A 74 7.51 -6.81 26.18
C ASP A 74 6.22 -6.71 27.00
N VAL A 75 5.86 -5.49 27.41
CA VAL A 75 4.59 -5.23 28.11
C VAL A 75 3.42 -5.47 27.17
N ILE A 76 3.45 -4.87 25.98
CA ILE A 76 2.36 -4.99 24.99
C ILE A 76 2.18 -6.46 24.58
N LEU A 77 3.25 -7.18 24.25
CA LEU A 77 3.17 -8.59 23.86
C LEU A 77 2.65 -9.50 24.97
N ARG A 78 3.00 -9.20 26.24
CA ARG A 78 2.43 -9.92 27.37
C ARG A 78 0.92 -9.72 27.45
N ASP A 79 0.46 -8.47 27.28
CA ASP A 79 -0.95 -8.13 27.36
C ASP A 79 -1.72 -8.72 26.17
N VAL A 80 -1.13 -8.70 24.95
CA VAL A 80 -1.68 -9.39 23.77
C VAL A 80 -1.80 -10.91 24.02
N ARG A 81 -0.76 -11.57 24.56
CA ARG A 81 -0.84 -13.02 24.85
C ARG A 81 -1.93 -13.34 25.87
N ASN A 82 -2.04 -12.54 26.93
CA ASN A 82 -3.08 -12.74 27.93
C ASN A 82 -4.48 -12.59 27.33
N ALA A 83 -4.68 -11.57 26.48
CA ALA A 83 -5.94 -11.32 25.81
C ALA A 83 -6.30 -12.46 24.82
N LEU A 84 -5.34 -12.98 24.06
CA LEU A 84 -5.56 -14.13 23.18
C LEU A 84 -5.92 -15.40 23.98
N GLU A 85 -5.29 -15.64 25.11
CA GLU A 85 -5.62 -16.79 25.99
C GLU A 85 -7.03 -16.63 26.61
N GLU A 86 -7.45 -15.41 26.93
CA GLU A 86 -8.82 -15.14 27.36
C GLU A 86 -9.82 -15.42 26.24
N LEU A 87 -9.57 -14.93 25.01
CA LEU A 87 -10.42 -15.21 23.85
C LEU A 87 -10.57 -16.71 23.57
N ARG A 88 -9.52 -17.52 23.74
CA ARG A 88 -9.58 -18.99 23.59
C ARG A 88 -10.65 -19.65 24.47
N THR A 89 -11.03 -19.02 25.57
CA THR A 89 -12.10 -19.56 26.45
C THR A 89 -13.49 -19.41 25.87
N PHE A 90 -13.67 -18.50 24.90
CA PHE A 90 -14.98 -18.14 24.33
C PHE A 90 -15.12 -18.57 22.87
N MET A 91 -13.99 -18.63 22.13
CA MET A 91 -14.01 -18.93 20.72
C MET A 91 -12.73 -19.63 20.25
N ASP A 92 -12.80 -20.26 19.09
CA ASP A 92 -11.65 -20.90 18.45
C ASP A 92 -10.84 -19.88 17.64
N ILE A 93 -9.75 -19.40 18.20
CA ILE A 93 -8.85 -18.45 17.54
C ILE A 93 -7.74 -19.16 16.73
N GLY A 94 -7.82 -20.47 16.52
CA GLY A 94 -6.79 -21.22 15.82
C GLY A 94 -5.48 -21.30 16.61
N GLU A 95 -4.34 -21.20 15.91
CA GLU A 95 -3.02 -21.30 16.55
C GLU A 95 -2.74 -20.16 17.54
N GLY A 96 -3.14 -18.92 17.20
CA GLY A 96 -2.88 -17.74 18.02
C GLY A 96 -1.40 -17.52 18.32
N THR A 97 -0.52 -17.97 17.43
CA THR A 97 0.93 -17.75 17.53
C THR A 97 1.28 -16.32 17.15
N ILE A 98 2.29 -15.74 17.78
CA ILE A 98 2.78 -14.40 17.48
C ILE A 98 4.21 -14.54 16.95
N GLU A 99 4.45 -14.10 15.72
CA GLU A 99 5.78 -14.00 15.13
C GLU A 99 6.25 -12.54 15.13
N GLU A 100 7.51 -12.32 15.51
CA GLU A 100 8.16 -11.00 15.51
C GLU A 100 9.05 -10.85 14.28
N SER A 101 8.95 -9.73 13.61
CA SER A 101 9.82 -9.31 12.53
C SER A 101 10.07 -7.80 12.58
N GLN A 102 11.03 -7.31 11.83
CA GLN A 102 11.28 -5.87 11.71
C GLN A 102 11.03 -5.43 10.28
N THR A 103 10.46 -4.25 10.12
CA THR A 103 10.31 -3.60 8.83
C THR A 103 10.83 -2.16 8.90
N GLU A 104 11.34 -1.67 7.81
CA GLU A 104 11.81 -0.28 7.69
C GLU A 104 10.93 0.48 6.71
N ASP A 105 10.61 1.74 7.02
CA ASP A 105 9.89 2.63 6.10
C ASP A 105 10.56 2.76 4.74
N LYS A 106 11.87 2.51 4.67
CA LYS A 106 12.63 2.57 3.41
C LYS A 106 12.14 1.57 2.37
N ASP A 107 11.69 0.41 2.83
CA ASP A 107 11.21 -0.65 1.94
C ASP A 107 9.84 -0.27 1.34
N TRP A 108 9.09 0.55 2.04
CA TRP A 108 7.77 1.03 1.63
C TRP A 108 7.84 2.30 0.77
N ILE A 109 8.59 3.28 1.23
CA ILE A 109 8.65 4.62 0.60
C ILE A 109 9.40 4.59 -0.73
N ASN A 110 10.34 3.65 -0.94
CA ASN A 110 11.21 3.65 -2.11
C ASN A 110 10.94 2.51 -3.10
N ASN A 111 10.29 1.41 -2.69
CA ASN A 111 10.05 0.27 -3.60
C ASN A 111 9.28 0.66 -4.87
N TRP A 112 8.33 1.58 -4.79
CA TRP A 112 7.60 2.03 -5.97
C TRP A 112 8.47 2.77 -6.98
N LYS A 113 9.59 3.41 -6.54
CA LYS A 113 10.54 4.08 -7.43
C LYS A 113 11.26 3.11 -8.37
N GLU A 114 11.42 1.85 -7.95
CA GLU A 114 12.02 0.80 -8.78
C GLU A 114 11.12 0.38 -9.95
N PHE A 115 9.83 0.66 -9.85
CA PHE A 115 8.84 0.35 -10.89
C PHE A 115 8.51 1.54 -11.78
N PHE A 116 8.98 2.75 -11.43
CA PHE A 116 8.70 3.95 -12.19
C PHE A 116 9.95 4.38 -12.97
N HIS A 117 9.90 4.15 -14.29
CA HIS A 117 10.96 4.49 -15.22
C HIS A 117 10.54 5.61 -16.16
N GLN A 118 11.55 6.26 -16.77
CA GLN A 118 11.34 7.25 -17.80
C GLN A 118 10.57 6.67 -19.00
N PHE A 119 9.68 7.47 -19.57
CA PHE A 119 8.87 7.08 -20.73
C PHE A 119 8.56 8.27 -21.62
N TYR A 120 8.09 7.98 -22.83
CA TYR A 120 7.75 9.01 -23.78
C TYR A 120 6.24 9.28 -23.88
N VAL A 121 5.90 10.55 -23.98
CA VAL A 121 4.60 11.02 -24.47
C VAL A 121 4.87 11.80 -25.75
N ASP A 122 4.69 11.19 -26.90
CA ASP A 122 5.06 11.66 -28.23
C ASP A 122 6.58 12.05 -28.30
N ASP A 123 6.90 13.35 -28.41
CA ASP A 123 8.28 13.87 -28.47
C ASP A 123 8.82 14.35 -27.10
N ILE A 124 8.02 14.22 -26.04
CA ILE A 124 8.39 14.65 -24.70
C ILE A 124 8.84 13.44 -23.88
N LEU A 125 10.04 13.51 -23.33
CA LEU A 125 10.55 12.52 -22.40
C LEU A 125 10.14 12.89 -20.97
N ILE A 126 9.38 12.02 -20.32
CA ILE A 126 9.01 12.15 -18.90
C ILE A 126 10.07 11.41 -18.09
N VAL A 127 10.71 12.11 -17.15
CA VAL A 127 11.85 11.58 -16.38
C VAL A 127 11.66 11.88 -14.90
N PRO A 128 11.70 10.88 -14.01
CA PRO A 128 11.76 11.12 -12.58
C PRO A 128 13.15 11.66 -12.18
N SER A 129 13.22 12.41 -11.08
CA SER A 129 14.47 13.07 -10.65
C SER A 129 15.60 12.10 -10.27
N TRP A 130 15.28 10.84 -9.99
CA TRP A 130 16.26 9.79 -9.62
C TRP A 130 16.83 9.01 -10.81
N GLU A 131 16.35 9.26 -12.04
CA GLU A 131 16.90 8.64 -13.24
C GLU A 131 17.78 9.61 -14.03
N GLU A 132 18.86 9.07 -14.60
CA GLU A 132 19.75 9.81 -15.49
C GLU A 132 19.19 9.82 -16.91
N ILE A 133 19.29 10.98 -17.57
CA ILE A 133 18.92 11.14 -18.96
C ILE A 133 20.03 10.59 -19.83
N LYS A 134 19.68 9.70 -20.75
CA LYS A 134 20.62 9.11 -21.70
C LYS A 134 21.17 10.19 -22.65
N GLU A 135 22.41 10.00 -23.12
CA GLU A 135 23.04 10.93 -24.07
C GLU A 135 22.21 11.18 -25.34
N GLU A 136 21.53 10.14 -25.83
CA GLU A 136 20.68 10.18 -27.03
C GLU A 136 19.39 11.02 -26.84
N ASP A 137 19.03 11.32 -25.60
CA ASP A 137 17.78 12.00 -25.24
C ASP A 137 18.00 13.44 -24.76
N LYS A 138 19.26 13.89 -24.63
CA LYS A 138 19.58 15.24 -24.11
C LYS A 138 19.01 16.40 -24.94
N ASP A 139 18.82 16.18 -26.24
CA ASP A 139 18.25 17.18 -27.14
C ASP A 139 16.71 17.13 -27.22
N LYS A 140 16.08 16.23 -26.50
CA LYS A 140 14.62 16.11 -26.44
C LYS A 140 14.00 17.11 -25.50
N MET A 141 12.70 17.33 -25.66
CA MET A 141 11.94 18.05 -24.65
C MET A 141 11.78 17.16 -23.43
N ILE A 142 12.27 17.61 -22.28
CA ILE A 142 12.27 16.84 -21.05
C ILE A 142 11.30 17.47 -20.06
N LEU A 143 10.44 16.65 -19.47
CA LEU A 143 9.55 17.02 -18.39
C LEU A 143 9.87 16.17 -17.16
N HIS A 144 10.33 16.82 -16.09
CA HIS A 144 10.57 16.13 -14.82
C HIS A 144 9.28 15.99 -14.03
N ILE A 145 8.94 14.75 -13.68
CA ILE A 145 7.80 14.43 -12.83
C ILE A 145 8.26 13.47 -11.74
N ASP A 146 8.11 13.90 -10.50
CA ASP A 146 8.31 13.06 -9.33
C ASP A 146 6.93 12.67 -8.76
N PRO A 147 6.46 11.45 -9.05
CA PRO A 147 5.18 11.01 -8.53
C PRO A 147 5.20 10.90 -6.99
N GLY A 148 4.05 11.09 -6.40
CA GLY A 148 3.81 10.72 -5.01
C GLY A 148 3.57 9.21 -4.86
N THR A 149 3.40 8.74 -3.63
CA THR A 149 3.19 7.32 -3.33
C THR A 149 1.94 6.71 -3.96
N ALA A 150 0.92 7.51 -4.24
CA ALA A 150 -0.36 7.05 -4.78
C ALA A 150 -0.67 7.57 -6.20
N PHE A 151 -0.16 8.76 -6.56
CA PHE A 151 -0.53 9.44 -7.80
C PHE A 151 0.63 10.24 -8.39
N GLY A 152 0.46 10.67 -9.65
CA GLY A 152 1.37 11.63 -10.27
C GLY A 152 2.42 11.02 -11.18
N THR A 153 2.30 9.75 -11.55
CA THR A 153 3.26 9.08 -12.46
C THR A 153 3.30 9.69 -13.87
N GLY A 154 2.25 10.40 -14.27
CA GLY A 154 2.10 10.86 -15.65
C GLY A 154 1.74 9.75 -16.66
N MET A 155 1.80 8.49 -16.25
CA MET A 155 1.53 7.34 -17.13
C MET A 155 0.04 7.14 -17.43
N HIS A 156 -0.85 7.69 -16.59
CA HIS A 156 -2.27 7.55 -16.80
C HIS A 156 -2.70 8.23 -18.11
N GLU A 157 -3.58 7.59 -18.85
CA GLU A 157 -4.02 8.04 -20.17
C GLU A 157 -4.60 9.49 -20.17
N THR A 158 -5.29 9.86 -19.10
CA THR A 158 -5.81 11.22 -18.95
C THR A 158 -4.71 12.27 -18.86
N THR A 159 -3.63 11.98 -18.12
CA THR A 159 -2.46 12.87 -18.02
C THR A 159 -1.76 12.99 -19.36
N GLN A 160 -1.54 11.88 -20.05
CA GLN A 160 -0.94 11.87 -21.37
C GLN A 160 -1.81 12.64 -22.39
N LEU A 161 -3.14 12.49 -22.29
CA LEU A 161 -4.06 13.25 -23.15
C LEU A 161 -3.96 14.75 -22.88
N CYS A 162 -3.89 15.17 -21.62
CA CYS A 162 -3.69 16.56 -21.24
C CYS A 162 -2.36 17.11 -21.82
N ILE A 163 -1.27 16.38 -21.68
CA ILE A 163 0.04 16.73 -22.23
C ILE A 163 -0.06 16.95 -23.75
N ARG A 164 -0.68 16.01 -24.48
CA ARG A 164 -0.90 16.12 -25.93
C ARG A 164 -1.75 17.33 -26.30
N GLN A 165 -2.81 17.61 -25.55
CA GLN A 165 -3.67 18.78 -25.82
C GLN A 165 -2.92 20.10 -25.53
N ILE A 166 -2.19 20.19 -24.42
CA ILE A 166 -1.34 21.35 -24.11
C ILE A 166 -0.34 21.56 -25.25
N ARG A 167 0.38 20.53 -25.66
CA ARG A 167 1.35 20.57 -26.74
C ARG A 167 0.74 21.07 -28.06
N LYS A 168 -0.50 20.69 -28.34
CA LYS A 168 -1.22 21.08 -29.57
C LYS A 168 -1.67 22.52 -29.58
N TYR A 169 -2.14 23.05 -28.46
CA TYR A 169 -2.83 24.34 -28.40
C TYR A 169 -2.03 25.47 -27.77
N VAL A 170 -1.01 25.16 -26.97
CA VAL A 170 -0.19 26.17 -26.30
C VAL A 170 0.95 26.62 -27.22
N THR A 171 1.10 27.96 -27.36
CA THR A 171 2.14 28.62 -28.12
C THR A 171 2.79 29.67 -27.21
N GLU A 172 3.91 30.26 -27.65
CA GLU A 172 4.59 31.34 -26.92
C GLU A 172 3.69 32.57 -26.62
N LYS A 173 2.59 32.73 -27.36
CA LYS A 173 1.63 33.82 -27.18
C LYS A 173 0.40 33.44 -26.37
N THR A 174 0.29 32.19 -25.97
CA THR A 174 -0.87 31.68 -25.21
C THR A 174 -0.80 32.16 -23.77
N LYS A 175 -1.91 32.70 -23.27
CA LYS A 175 -2.09 32.98 -21.86
C LYS A 175 -2.84 31.81 -21.22
N ILE A 176 -2.29 31.23 -20.19
CA ILE A 176 -2.85 30.07 -19.47
C ILE A 176 -3.30 30.55 -18.09
N LEU A 177 -4.48 30.12 -17.68
CA LEU A 177 -4.95 30.19 -16.31
C LEU A 177 -5.07 28.76 -15.79
N ASP A 178 -4.35 28.50 -14.73
CA ASP A 178 -4.42 27.24 -13.97
C ASP A 178 -5.15 27.55 -12.64
N VAL A 179 -6.21 26.78 -12.33
CA VAL A 179 -7.10 27.00 -11.19
C VAL A 179 -7.30 25.73 -10.38
#